data_b226ae7d42dbd655ba541c7a24d7b774
#
_entry.id   b226ae7d42dbd655ba541c7a24d7b774
#
_cell.length_a   1.000
_cell.length_b   1.000
_cell.length_c   1.000
_cell.angle_alpha   90.00
_cell.angle_beta   90.00
_cell.angle_gamma   90.00
#
_symmetry.space_group_name_H-M   'P 1'
#
loop_
_entity.id
_entity.type
_entity.pdbx_description
1 polymer ?
#
loop_
_entity_poly.entity_id
_entity_poly.type
_entity_poly.pdbx_seq_one_letter_code
_entity_poly.pdbx_strand_id
1 'polypeptide(L)'
;MKPLIFILLLSLTTAKSCDETKHIYVADHLVDCDGAGPQKCMLIKEKIVDDWANFYDQIEGFDYEEGYEYLLNVKIKTIKNPPADGSSLKYTLVEVFEKKKTEKQITLNNKWKVITMNGVEDLKINPTIQFDANEKKLSGFAGCNNYFGTYDPESKQLDFSKMGMSRKMCPDMTVENAFVNNLRNVSYYKIENKILSFYNADNEVLISCELE
;
A
#
# COMPACT_ATOMS: atom_id res chain seq x y z
N MET A 1 35.21 -39.89 68.57
CA MET A 1 34.93 -38.59 67.98
C MET A 1 35.20 -38.71 66.47
N LYS A 2 34.13 -38.77 65.63
CA LYS A 2 34.30 -38.83 64.18
C LYS A 2 34.08 -37.40 63.59
N PRO A 3 34.93 -36.87 62.72
CA PRO A 3 34.74 -35.60 62.11
C PRO A 3 33.67 -35.71 60.94
N LEU A 4 32.68 -34.89 61.00
CA LEU A 4 31.69 -34.72 59.91
C LEU A 4 32.35 -33.83 58.85
N ILE A 5 32.62 -34.40 57.66
CA ILE A 5 33.04 -33.64 56.51
C ILE A 5 31.80 -33.08 55.82
N PHE A 6 31.64 -31.76 55.86
CA PHE A 6 30.59 -31.02 55.15
C PHE A 6 31.07 -30.79 53.72
N ILE A 7 30.53 -31.53 52.76
CA ILE A 7 30.77 -31.32 51.34
C ILE A 7 29.82 -30.20 50.87
N LEU A 8 30.40 -29.00 50.67
CA LEU A 8 29.71 -27.86 50.08
C LEU A 8 29.53 -28.12 48.57
N LEU A 9 28.33 -28.57 48.14
CA LEU A 9 27.99 -28.64 46.71
C LEU A 9 27.82 -27.22 46.17
N LEU A 10 28.82 -26.72 45.44
CA LEU A 10 28.73 -25.48 44.69
C LEU A 10 27.92 -25.75 43.41
N SER A 11 26.62 -25.42 43.44
CA SER A 11 25.79 -25.48 42.23
C SER A 11 26.17 -24.37 41.28
N LEU A 12 26.94 -24.69 40.21
CA LEU A 12 27.12 -23.79 39.07
C LEU A 12 25.79 -23.66 38.35
N THR A 13 25.06 -22.58 38.61
CA THR A 13 23.96 -22.17 37.76
C THR A 13 24.53 -21.56 36.48
N THR A 14 24.63 -22.34 35.42
CA THR A 14 24.86 -21.83 34.07
C THR A 14 23.67 -21.01 33.68
N ALA A 15 23.82 -19.68 33.65
CA ALA A 15 22.82 -18.79 33.04
C ALA A 15 22.73 -19.17 31.55
N LYS A 16 21.70 -19.95 31.18
CA LYS A 16 21.35 -20.19 29.80
C LYS A 16 20.94 -18.83 29.21
N SER A 17 21.72 -18.34 28.26
CA SER A 17 21.26 -17.25 27.36
C SER A 17 19.97 -17.75 26.71
N CYS A 18 18.84 -17.13 27.06
CA CYS A 18 17.57 -17.45 26.45
C CYS A 18 17.58 -16.82 25.07
N ASP A 19 17.94 -17.60 24.06
CA ASP A 19 17.75 -17.22 22.66
C ASP A 19 16.23 -17.30 22.42
N GLU A 20 15.58 -16.16 22.30
CA GLU A 20 14.13 -16.07 22.06
C GLU A 20 13.88 -16.11 20.54
N THR A 21 12.97 -16.97 20.11
CA THR A 21 12.47 -16.96 18.72
C THR A 21 11.10 -16.32 18.68
N LYS A 22 10.85 -15.46 17.72
CA LYS A 22 9.58 -14.79 17.51
C LYS A 22 9.13 -14.88 16.07
N HIS A 23 7.81 -14.89 15.89
CA HIS A 23 7.20 -14.67 14.59
C HIS A 23 6.99 -13.17 14.40
N ILE A 24 7.37 -12.69 13.23
CA ILE A 24 7.13 -11.30 12.82
C ILE A 24 6.58 -11.28 11.40
N TYR A 25 5.63 -10.39 11.18
CA TYR A 25 5.18 -10.03 9.84
C TYR A 25 6.04 -8.89 9.32
N VAL A 26 6.39 -8.92 8.03
CA VAL A 26 7.10 -7.86 7.33
C VAL A 26 6.24 -7.39 6.17
N ALA A 27 6.07 -6.07 6.06
CA ALA A 27 5.25 -5.47 5.01
C ALA A 27 5.91 -5.55 3.64
N ASP A 28 5.11 -5.39 2.61
CA ASP A 28 5.49 -5.48 1.20
C ASP A 28 6.23 -4.26 0.64
N HIS A 29 6.41 -3.21 1.45
CA HIS A 29 7.08 -1.98 1.05
C HIS A 29 7.93 -1.41 2.17
N LEU A 30 8.93 -0.63 1.78
CA LEU A 30 9.78 0.14 2.69
C LEU A 30 9.20 1.56 2.84
N VAL A 31 9.43 2.15 4.01
CA VAL A 31 9.06 3.54 4.29
C VAL A 31 10.29 4.40 4.55
N ASP A 32 10.17 5.70 4.32
CA ASP A 32 11.18 6.66 4.76
C ASP A 32 11.14 6.77 6.29
N CYS A 33 12.31 6.70 6.90
CA CYS A 33 12.46 6.78 8.36
C CYS A 33 13.74 7.51 8.74
N ASP A 34 13.75 8.10 9.93
CA ASP A 34 14.90 8.82 10.48
C ASP A 34 15.53 7.99 11.59
N GLY A 35 16.73 7.45 11.34
CA GLY A 35 17.57 6.79 12.34
C GLY A 35 18.80 7.66 12.67
N ALA A 36 20.01 7.15 12.45
CA ALA A 36 21.24 7.97 12.48
C ALA A 36 21.30 8.96 11.29
N GLY A 37 20.36 8.89 10.38
CA GLY A 37 20.12 9.75 9.22
C GLY A 37 18.92 9.23 8.42
N PRO A 38 18.50 9.95 7.35
CA PRO A 38 17.44 9.50 6.48
C PRO A 38 17.76 8.14 5.86
N GLN A 39 16.86 7.19 5.99
CA GLN A 39 17.02 5.82 5.47
C GLN A 39 15.67 5.20 5.09
N LYS A 40 15.71 4.00 4.51
CA LYS A 40 14.54 3.15 4.30
C LYS A 40 14.44 2.11 5.40
N CYS A 41 13.26 2.00 6.03
CA CYS A 41 12.96 1.00 7.04
C CYS A 41 11.95 -0.02 6.54
N MET A 42 12.11 -1.26 6.96
CA MET A 42 11.02 -2.23 6.90
C MET A 42 9.93 -1.85 7.90
N LEU A 43 8.71 -2.24 7.59
CA LEU A 43 7.60 -2.20 8.54
C LEU A 43 7.37 -3.61 9.07
N ILE A 44 7.31 -3.75 10.40
CA ILE A 44 7.04 -5.05 11.04
C ILE A 44 5.88 -4.96 12.02
N LYS A 45 5.29 -6.13 12.32
CA LYS A 45 4.36 -6.33 13.43
C LYS A 45 4.48 -7.75 13.98
N GLU A 46 4.15 -7.95 15.27
CA GLU A 46 4.22 -9.27 15.90
C GLU A 46 2.91 -10.07 15.74
N LYS A 47 1.77 -9.39 15.67
CA LYS A 47 0.46 -10.01 15.49
C LYS A 47 -0.26 -9.39 14.28
N ILE A 48 -1.13 -10.17 13.68
CA ILE A 48 -1.87 -9.72 12.48
C ILE A 48 -2.74 -8.48 12.75
N VAL A 49 -3.20 -8.31 13.99
CA VAL A 49 -4.07 -7.21 14.43
C VAL A 49 -3.30 -5.98 14.91
N ASP A 50 -1.99 -6.07 15.05
CA ASP A 50 -1.15 -4.97 15.49
C ASP A 50 -0.96 -3.96 14.34
N ASP A 51 -0.71 -2.71 14.68
CA ASP A 51 -0.29 -1.70 13.73
C ASP A 51 1.14 -1.96 13.25
N TRP A 52 1.46 -1.51 12.04
CA TRP A 52 2.79 -1.57 11.50
C TRP A 52 3.73 -0.58 12.22
N ALA A 53 4.92 -1.05 12.58
CA ALA A 53 5.96 -0.25 13.22
C ALA A 53 7.23 -0.23 12.37
N ASN A 54 7.94 0.91 12.38
CA ASN A 54 9.23 1.04 11.72
C ASN A 54 10.26 0.11 12.35
N PHE A 55 10.95 -0.64 11.53
CA PHE A 55 12.02 -1.54 11.94
C PHE A 55 13.37 -1.01 11.42
N TYR A 56 14.18 -0.54 12.34
CA TYR A 56 15.44 0.14 12.04
C TYR A 56 16.63 -0.81 11.91
N ASP A 57 16.47 -2.05 12.37
CA ASP A 57 17.50 -3.07 12.34
C ASP A 57 17.49 -3.86 11.03
N GLN A 58 18.46 -4.74 10.88
CA GLN A 58 18.50 -5.72 9.79
C GLN A 58 18.25 -7.12 10.36
N ILE A 59 17.65 -7.98 9.57
CA ILE A 59 17.48 -9.39 9.88
C ILE A 59 18.55 -10.16 9.10
N GLU A 60 19.57 -10.64 9.81
CA GLU A 60 20.68 -11.39 9.20
C GLU A 60 20.16 -12.66 8.51
N GLY A 61 20.53 -12.85 7.25
CA GLY A 61 20.09 -14.00 6.44
C GLY A 61 18.71 -13.83 5.80
N PHE A 62 18.08 -12.66 5.91
CA PHE A 62 16.83 -12.34 5.22
C PHE A 62 17.06 -11.41 4.04
N ASP A 63 16.69 -11.90 2.84
CA ASP A 63 16.70 -11.11 1.61
C ASP A 63 15.29 -10.55 1.38
N TYR A 64 15.11 -9.28 1.68
CA TYR A 64 13.85 -8.57 1.47
C TYR A 64 13.60 -8.29 -0.02
N GLU A 65 12.40 -8.57 -0.48
CA GLU A 65 11.93 -8.26 -1.84
C GLU A 65 10.66 -7.43 -1.76
N GLU A 66 10.67 -6.24 -2.35
CA GLU A 66 9.51 -5.35 -2.38
C GLU A 66 8.35 -5.98 -3.17
N GLY A 67 7.10 -5.75 -2.69
CA GLY A 67 5.89 -6.32 -3.26
C GLY A 67 5.51 -7.70 -2.68
N TYR A 68 6.20 -8.14 -1.63
CA TYR A 68 5.84 -9.35 -0.88
C TYR A 68 5.70 -9.07 0.60
N GLU A 69 4.61 -9.53 1.19
CA GLU A 69 4.48 -9.67 2.64
C GLU A 69 5.11 -10.98 3.10
N TYR A 70 5.72 -10.96 4.29
CA TYR A 70 6.37 -12.14 4.85
C TYR A 70 5.85 -12.43 6.25
N LEU A 71 5.80 -13.71 6.59
CA LEU A 71 5.77 -14.20 7.97
C LEU A 71 7.09 -14.91 8.23
N LEU A 72 7.90 -14.34 9.11
CA LEU A 72 9.23 -14.84 9.44
C LEU A 72 9.26 -15.42 10.84
N ASN A 73 10.06 -16.47 11.04
CA ASN A 73 10.54 -16.85 12.35
C ASN A 73 11.96 -16.30 12.51
N VAL A 74 12.16 -15.46 13.51
CA VAL A 74 13.46 -14.82 13.78
C VAL A 74 13.95 -15.16 15.17
N LYS A 75 15.26 -15.35 15.29
CA LYS A 75 15.96 -15.48 16.56
C LYS A 75 16.46 -14.11 16.98
N ILE A 76 16.16 -13.73 18.23
CA ILE A 76 16.54 -12.45 18.79
C ILE A 76 17.59 -12.69 19.88
N LYS A 77 18.71 -12.00 19.78
CA LYS A 77 19.78 -12.01 20.77
C LYS A 77 20.08 -10.62 21.27
N THR A 78 20.26 -10.49 22.59
CA THR A 78 20.74 -9.25 23.20
C THR A 78 22.24 -9.14 23.03
N ILE A 79 22.72 -7.99 22.54
CA ILE A 79 24.14 -7.63 22.44
C ILE A 79 24.56 -6.98 23.75
N LYS A 80 25.53 -7.57 24.46
CA LYS A 80 25.96 -7.10 25.79
C LYS A 80 26.60 -5.72 25.80
N ASN A 81 27.31 -5.35 24.74
CA ASN A 81 27.98 -4.05 24.58
C ASN A 81 27.69 -3.53 23.17
N PRO A 82 26.50 -2.99 22.91
CA PRO A 82 26.17 -2.42 21.58
C PRO A 82 27.02 -1.16 21.34
N PRO A 83 27.30 -0.82 20.07
CA PRO A 83 27.82 0.50 19.70
C PRO A 83 26.93 1.62 20.24
N ALA A 84 27.47 2.83 20.46
CA ALA A 84 26.73 3.95 21.03
C ALA A 84 25.44 4.29 20.24
N ASP A 85 25.48 4.15 18.90
CA ASP A 85 24.36 4.42 17.99
C ASP A 85 23.76 3.13 17.39
N GLY A 86 24.05 1.97 17.97
CA GLY A 86 23.61 0.66 17.49
C GLY A 86 22.52 0.02 18.33
N SER A 87 21.76 -0.86 17.71
CA SER A 87 20.74 -1.65 18.40
C SER A 87 21.36 -2.58 19.45
N SER A 88 20.69 -2.71 20.59
CA SER A 88 21.01 -3.73 21.60
C SER A 88 20.49 -5.13 21.23
N LEU A 89 19.78 -5.27 20.12
CA LEU A 89 19.22 -6.53 19.64
C LEU A 89 19.84 -6.92 18.30
N LYS A 90 20.03 -8.21 18.11
CA LYS A 90 20.42 -8.81 16.83
C LYS A 90 19.33 -9.78 16.40
N TYR A 91 18.83 -9.57 15.19
CA TYR A 91 17.84 -10.42 14.57
C TYR A 91 18.51 -11.34 13.54
N THR A 92 18.20 -12.62 13.59
CA THR A 92 18.70 -13.61 12.62
C THR A 92 17.51 -14.41 12.11
N LEU A 93 17.37 -14.55 10.80
CA LEU A 93 16.34 -15.38 10.20
C LEU A 93 16.54 -16.85 10.58
N VAL A 94 15.49 -17.50 11.05
CA VAL A 94 15.44 -18.95 11.27
C VAL A 94 14.73 -19.60 10.08
N GLU A 95 13.58 -19.05 9.69
CA GLU A 95 12.74 -19.61 8.61
C GLU A 95 11.80 -18.54 8.05
N VAL A 96 11.50 -18.64 6.76
CA VAL A 96 10.41 -17.91 6.10
C VAL A 96 9.20 -18.82 6.07
N PHE A 97 8.21 -18.58 6.94
CA PHE A 97 6.97 -19.36 6.96
C PHE A 97 6.07 -19.06 5.79
N GLU A 98 5.96 -17.77 5.43
CA GLU A 98 5.14 -17.34 4.32
C GLU A 98 5.82 -16.20 3.58
N LYS A 99 5.81 -16.28 2.25
CA LYS A 99 6.14 -15.20 1.32
C LYS A 99 4.95 -15.06 0.38
N LYS A 100 4.15 -14.01 0.57
CA LYS A 100 2.94 -13.76 -0.20
C LYS A 100 3.11 -12.52 -1.04
N LYS A 101 2.95 -12.67 -2.35
CA LYS A 101 2.94 -11.53 -3.25
C LYS A 101 1.71 -10.67 -2.95
N THR A 102 1.92 -9.42 -2.60
CA THR A 102 0.85 -8.45 -2.48
C THR A 102 0.54 -7.90 -3.85
N GLU A 103 -0.70 -8.03 -4.27
CA GLU A 103 -1.14 -7.25 -5.40
C GLU A 103 -1.21 -5.79 -4.96
N LYS A 104 -0.44 -4.91 -5.61
CA LYS A 104 -0.54 -3.47 -5.36
C LYS A 104 -2.01 -3.08 -5.49
N GLN A 105 -2.60 -2.67 -4.39
CA GLN A 105 -4.00 -2.24 -4.43
C GLN A 105 -4.10 -1.07 -5.39
N ILE A 106 -4.82 -1.29 -6.48
CA ILE A 106 -5.10 -0.25 -7.44
C ILE A 106 -6.10 0.69 -6.78
N THR A 107 -5.67 1.92 -6.54
CA THR A 107 -6.49 2.98 -5.98
C THR A 107 -7.00 3.89 -7.10
N LEU A 108 -7.90 4.79 -6.76
CA LEU A 108 -8.37 5.82 -7.70
C LEU A 108 -7.23 6.72 -8.20
N ASN A 109 -6.19 6.94 -7.38
CA ASN A 109 -5.02 7.78 -7.67
C ASN A 109 -4.13 7.20 -8.78
N ASN A 110 -4.65 7.16 -9.99
CA ASN A 110 -4.01 6.65 -11.20
C ASN A 110 -4.58 7.38 -12.43
N LYS A 111 -4.03 7.05 -13.59
CA LYS A 111 -4.58 7.43 -14.88
C LYS A 111 -5.40 6.30 -15.46
N TRP A 112 -6.60 6.59 -15.89
CA TRP A 112 -7.61 5.65 -16.35
C TRP A 112 -8.06 5.98 -17.75
N LYS A 113 -8.18 4.96 -18.58
CA LYS A 113 -8.69 5.06 -19.96
C LYS A 113 -10.08 4.45 -20.04
N VAL A 114 -11.04 5.19 -20.56
CA VAL A 114 -12.42 4.72 -20.73
C VAL A 114 -12.45 3.60 -21.77
N ILE A 115 -13.06 2.48 -21.42
CA ILE A 115 -13.25 1.32 -22.30
C ILE A 115 -14.71 1.12 -22.69
N THR A 116 -15.64 1.49 -21.81
CA THR A 116 -17.08 1.49 -22.12
C THR A 116 -17.76 2.70 -21.48
N MET A 117 -18.83 3.15 -22.09
CA MET A 117 -19.60 4.29 -21.61
C MET A 117 -21.07 4.17 -22.03
N ASN A 118 -21.97 4.44 -21.10
CA ASN A 118 -23.41 4.43 -21.38
C ASN A 118 -23.77 5.45 -22.48
N GLY A 119 -24.59 5.01 -23.45
CA GLY A 119 -25.00 5.82 -24.58
C GLY A 119 -24.01 5.90 -25.75
N VAL A 120 -22.89 5.15 -25.71
CA VAL A 120 -21.92 5.03 -26.81
C VAL A 120 -21.56 3.57 -27.02
N GLU A 121 -21.94 3.01 -28.17
CA GLU A 121 -21.65 1.60 -28.50
C GLU A 121 -20.22 1.38 -28.99
N ASP A 122 -19.65 2.36 -29.71
CA ASP A 122 -18.31 2.30 -30.28
C ASP A 122 -17.51 3.56 -29.92
N LEU A 123 -16.53 3.40 -29.06
CA LEU A 123 -15.63 4.48 -28.65
C LEU A 123 -14.49 4.63 -29.68
N LYS A 124 -14.72 5.45 -30.71
CA LYS A 124 -13.68 5.83 -31.66
C LYS A 124 -12.51 6.59 -31.02
N ILE A 125 -12.78 7.27 -29.93
CA ILE A 125 -11.82 8.02 -29.11
C ILE A 125 -12.08 7.64 -27.67
N ASN A 126 -11.05 7.22 -26.96
CA ASN A 126 -11.16 6.85 -25.54
C ASN A 126 -10.89 8.08 -24.66
N PRO A 127 -11.87 8.59 -23.93
CA PRO A 127 -11.61 9.57 -22.87
C PRO A 127 -10.66 9.02 -21.80
N THR A 128 -10.00 9.93 -21.09
CA THR A 128 -9.12 9.56 -19.98
C THR A 128 -9.48 10.34 -18.72
N ILE A 129 -9.22 9.72 -17.56
CA ILE A 129 -9.42 10.33 -16.25
C ILE A 129 -8.16 10.10 -15.44
N GLN A 130 -7.57 11.16 -14.92
CA GLN A 130 -6.44 11.11 -14.02
C GLN A 130 -6.82 11.73 -12.68
N PHE A 131 -6.56 11.00 -11.60
CA PHE A 131 -6.73 11.46 -10.24
C PHE A 131 -5.36 11.66 -9.60
N ASP A 132 -5.20 12.78 -8.90
CA ASP A 132 -4.05 13.10 -8.06
C ASP A 132 -4.53 13.36 -6.64
N ALA A 133 -4.28 12.39 -5.75
CA ALA A 133 -4.72 12.46 -4.36
C ALA A 133 -3.95 13.51 -3.56
N ASN A 134 -2.68 13.79 -3.90
CA ASN A 134 -1.86 14.77 -3.20
C ASN A 134 -2.35 16.20 -3.49
N GLU A 135 -2.67 16.49 -4.75
CA GLU A 135 -3.18 17.79 -5.17
C GLU A 135 -4.71 17.92 -5.07
N LYS A 136 -5.41 16.81 -4.74
CA LYS A 136 -6.88 16.71 -4.72
C LYS A 136 -7.50 17.14 -6.05
N LYS A 137 -6.81 16.84 -7.15
CA LYS A 137 -7.18 17.24 -8.50
C LYS A 137 -7.59 16.03 -9.35
N LEU A 138 -8.50 16.27 -10.26
CA LEU A 138 -8.78 15.39 -11.37
C LEU A 138 -8.59 16.14 -12.68
N SER A 139 -8.16 15.45 -13.71
CA SER A 139 -7.99 15.99 -15.06
C SER A 139 -8.11 14.88 -16.09
N GLY A 140 -8.23 15.24 -17.34
CA GLY A 140 -8.24 14.26 -18.41
C GLY A 140 -8.64 14.85 -19.76
N PHE A 141 -8.88 13.94 -20.68
CA PHE A 141 -9.34 14.22 -22.02
C PHE A 141 -10.75 13.64 -22.20
N ALA A 142 -11.68 14.45 -22.66
CA ALA A 142 -13.09 14.07 -22.77
C ALA A 142 -13.49 13.53 -24.16
N GLY A 143 -12.57 13.53 -25.13
CA GLY A 143 -12.84 13.15 -26.53
C GLY A 143 -12.51 14.26 -27.52
N CYS A 144 -12.66 15.51 -27.13
CA CYS A 144 -12.25 16.71 -27.88
C CYS A 144 -11.50 17.68 -27.00
N ASN A 145 -12.03 17.95 -25.82
CA ASN A 145 -11.50 18.92 -24.88
C ASN A 145 -10.83 18.23 -23.68
N ASN A 146 -9.82 18.92 -23.13
CA ASN A 146 -9.30 18.58 -21.82
C ASN A 146 -10.21 19.19 -20.76
N TYR A 147 -10.32 18.48 -19.64
CA TYR A 147 -11.07 18.94 -18.48
C TYR A 147 -10.21 18.83 -17.21
N PHE A 148 -10.62 19.56 -16.20
CA PHE A 148 -9.98 19.58 -14.88
C PHE A 148 -10.99 19.91 -13.81
N GLY A 149 -10.73 19.45 -12.61
CA GLY A 149 -11.56 19.68 -11.45
C GLY A 149 -10.86 19.32 -10.16
N THR A 150 -11.60 19.26 -9.09
CA THR A 150 -11.13 18.81 -7.79
C THR A 150 -12.00 17.65 -7.31
N TYR A 151 -11.45 16.79 -6.47
CA TYR A 151 -12.17 15.73 -5.78
C TYR A 151 -11.65 15.58 -4.36
N ASP A 152 -12.42 14.94 -3.51
CA ASP A 152 -11.99 14.58 -2.16
C ASP A 152 -11.54 13.11 -2.15
N PRO A 153 -10.23 12.83 -1.96
CA PRO A 153 -9.72 11.45 -1.95
C PRO A 153 -10.23 10.62 -0.77
N GLU A 154 -10.67 11.25 0.31
CA GLU A 154 -11.24 10.57 1.48
C GLU A 154 -12.73 10.24 1.31
N SER A 155 -13.38 10.85 0.32
CA SER A 155 -14.78 10.60 0.02
C SER A 155 -14.93 9.43 -0.95
N LYS A 156 -15.87 8.52 -0.64
CA LYS A 156 -16.31 7.51 -1.61
C LYS A 156 -17.30 8.04 -2.63
N GLN A 157 -17.82 9.25 -2.40
CA GLN A 157 -18.72 9.94 -3.32
C GLN A 157 -17.91 10.91 -4.17
N LEU A 158 -18.15 10.88 -5.47
CA LEU A 158 -17.51 11.76 -6.43
C LEU A 158 -18.53 12.79 -6.93
N ASP A 159 -18.10 14.05 -6.95
CA ASP A 159 -18.89 15.16 -7.52
C ASP A 159 -18.12 15.79 -8.67
N PHE A 160 -18.58 15.56 -9.87
CA PHE A 160 -18.01 16.12 -11.10
C PHE A 160 -18.74 17.39 -11.58
N SER A 161 -19.65 17.95 -10.79
CA SER A 161 -20.47 19.13 -11.17
C SER A 161 -19.63 20.40 -11.41
N LYS A 162 -18.44 20.49 -10.78
CA LYS A 162 -17.56 21.67 -10.81
C LYS A 162 -16.34 21.51 -11.73
N MET A 163 -16.47 20.75 -12.81
CA MET A 163 -15.39 20.61 -13.79
C MET A 163 -15.31 21.81 -14.72
N GLY A 164 -14.09 22.31 -14.95
CA GLY A 164 -13.73 23.20 -16.03
C GLY A 164 -13.32 22.43 -17.28
N MET A 165 -13.53 23.01 -18.46
CA MET A 165 -13.10 22.42 -19.74
C MET A 165 -12.52 23.45 -20.67
N SER A 166 -11.60 23.03 -21.55
CA SER A 166 -11.23 23.82 -22.71
C SER A 166 -12.42 23.93 -23.70
N ARG A 167 -12.35 24.85 -24.65
CA ARG A 167 -13.47 25.13 -25.55
C ARG A 167 -13.03 25.04 -27.02
N LYS A 168 -12.47 23.89 -27.39
CA LYS A 168 -12.20 23.58 -28.79
C LYS A 168 -13.51 23.14 -29.43
N MET A 169 -13.70 23.47 -30.70
CA MET A 169 -14.81 22.92 -31.50
C MET A 169 -14.25 21.79 -32.38
N CYS A 170 -14.70 20.58 -32.13
CA CYS A 170 -14.38 19.43 -32.96
C CYS A 170 -15.56 19.08 -33.88
N PRO A 171 -15.29 18.47 -35.03
CA PRO A 171 -16.38 18.08 -35.95
C PRO A 171 -17.36 17.09 -35.35
N ASP A 172 -16.88 16.22 -34.46
CA ASP A 172 -17.68 15.26 -33.73
C ASP A 172 -17.52 15.45 -32.24
N MET A 173 -18.59 15.77 -31.54
CA MET A 173 -18.66 15.99 -30.09
C MET A 173 -19.44 14.87 -29.38
N THR A 174 -19.83 13.81 -30.08
CA THR A 174 -20.68 12.76 -29.54
C THR A 174 -20.08 12.10 -28.31
N VAL A 175 -18.82 11.70 -28.39
CA VAL A 175 -18.11 11.05 -27.27
C VAL A 175 -17.96 12.00 -26.08
N GLU A 176 -17.56 13.26 -26.33
CA GLU A 176 -17.38 14.26 -25.26
C GLU A 176 -18.70 14.56 -24.55
N ASN A 177 -19.77 14.80 -25.31
CA ASN A 177 -21.07 15.11 -24.73
C ASN A 177 -21.60 13.95 -23.87
N ALA A 178 -21.47 12.71 -24.36
CA ALA A 178 -21.85 11.53 -23.60
C ALA A 178 -20.98 11.36 -22.35
N PHE A 179 -19.66 11.53 -22.47
CA PHE A 179 -18.72 11.40 -21.35
C PHE A 179 -19.03 12.40 -20.24
N VAL A 180 -19.17 13.67 -20.58
CA VAL A 180 -19.50 14.74 -19.61
C VAL A 180 -20.85 14.51 -18.96
N ASN A 181 -21.85 14.08 -19.74
CA ASN A 181 -23.17 13.76 -19.19
C ASN A 181 -23.10 12.58 -18.21
N ASN A 182 -22.40 11.50 -18.56
CA ASN A 182 -22.22 10.36 -17.67
C ASN A 182 -21.50 10.76 -16.39
N LEU A 183 -20.38 11.52 -16.47
CA LEU A 183 -19.64 11.97 -15.29
C LEU A 183 -20.50 12.77 -14.32
N ARG A 184 -21.36 13.64 -14.80
CA ARG A 184 -22.26 14.45 -13.96
C ARG A 184 -23.30 13.64 -13.19
N ASN A 185 -23.61 12.43 -13.67
CA ASN A 185 -24.56 11.52 -13.04
C ASN A 185 -23.89 10.46 -12.15
N VAL A 186 -22.56 10.51 -12.00
CA VAL A 186 -21.84 9.59 -11.11
C VAL A 186 -22.20 9.87 -9.66
N SER A 187 -22.53 8.81 -8.94
CA SER A 187 -22.78 8.84 -7.50
C SER A 187 -21.64 8.19 -6.71
N TYR A 188 -21.09 7.09 -7.21
CA TYR A 188 -20.00 6.37 -6.57
C TYR A 188 -19.17 5.57 -7.58
N TYR A 189 -18.08 4.97 -7.11
CA TYR A 189 -17.22 4.12 -7.94
C TYR A 189 -16.84 2.83 -7.23
N LYS A 190 -16.42 1.83 -8.03
CA LYS A 190 -15.76 0.61 -7.56
C LYS A 190 -14.53 0.33 -8.41
N ILE A 191 -13.53 -0.28 -7.80
CA ILE A 191 -12.35 -0.81 -8.51
C ILE A 191 -12.31 -2.31 -8.24
N GLU A 192 -12.53 -3.11 -9.27
CA GLU A 192 -12.53 -4.57 -9.21
C GLU A 192 -11.79 -5.12 -10.42
N ASN A 193 -10.91 -6.10 -10.22
CA ASN A 193 -10.13 -6.72 -11.31
C ASN A 193 -9.41 -5.71 -12.21
N LYS A 194 -8.85 -4.64 -11.64
CA LYS A 194 -8.17 -3.54 -12.35
C LYS A 194 -9.07 -2.69 -13.25
N ILE A 195 -10.37 -2.82 -13.10
CA ILE A 195 -11.38 -2.00 -13.78
C ILE A 195 -11.98 -1.02 -12.78
N LEU A 196 -11.92 0.26 -13.12
CA LEU A 196 -12.63 1.32 -12.42
C LEU A 196 -13.99 1.50 -13.08
N SER A 197 -15.05 1.29 -12.33
CA SER A 197 -16.43 1.49 -12.81
C SER A 197 -17.13 2.59 -12.01
N PHE A 198 -17.76 3.51 -12.71
CA PHE A 198 -18.56 4.59 -12.14
C PHE A 198 -20.05 4.26 -12.27
N TYR A 199 -20.79 4.52 -11.21
CA TYR A 199 -22.19 4.16 -11.06
C TYR A 199 -23.06 5.39 -10.77
N ASN A 200 -24.30 5.36 -11.25
CA ASN A 200 -25.33 6.30 -10.83
C ASN A 200 -25.98 5.88 -9.48
N ALA A 201 -26.95 6.64 -9.02
CA ALA A 201 -27.69 6.35 -7.79
C ALA A 201 -28.54 5.06 -7.88
N ASP A 202 -28.89 4.63 -9.09
CA ASP A 202 -29.70 3.43 -9.36
C ASP A 202 -28.84 2.17 -9.54
N ASN A 203 -27.52 2.25 -9.26
CA ASN A 203 -26.52 1.19 -9.43
C ASN A 203 -26.28 0.76 -10.89
N GLU A 204 -26.59 1.59 -11.86
CA GLU A 204 -26.24 1.34 -13.24
C GLU A 204 -24.82 1.82 -13.53
N VAL A 205 -24.07 1.04 -14.31
CA VAL A 205 -22.72 1.40 -14.75
C VAL A 205 -22.82 2.48 -15.83
N LEU A 206 -22.21 3.63 -15.55
CA LEU A 206 -22.16 4.75 -16.49
C LEU A 206 -20.90 4.73 -17.35
N ILE A 207 -19.75 4.45 -16.73
CA ILE A 207 -18.43 4.44 -17.39
C ILE A 207 -17.62 3.31 -16.77
N SER A 208 -16.90 2.54 -17.60
CA SER A 208 -15.84 1.63 -17.15
C SER A 208 -14.51 2.02 -17.75
N CYS A 209 -13.46 1.92 -16.95
CA CYS A 209 -12.11 2.31 -17.33
C CYS A 209 -11.12 1.22 -16.99
N GLU A 210 -10.09 1.05 -17.82
CA GLU A 210 -8.90 0.30 -17.52
C GLU A 210 -7.77 1.21 -17.06
N LEU A 211 -6.80 0.66 -16.34
CA LEU A 211 -5.60 1.37 -15.94
C LEU A 211 -4.73 1.66 -17.17
N GLU A 212 -4.25 2.91 -17.33
CA GLU A 212 -3.38 3.33 -18.44
C GLU A 212 -1.90 3.18 -18.10
#